data_a60e7ca8fe816948431e352f0b85ad5a
#
_entry.id   a60e7ca8fe816948431e352f0b85ad5a
#
_cell.length_a   1.000
_cell.length_b   1.000
_cell.length_c   1.000
_cell.angle_alpha   90.00
_cell.angle_beta   90.00
_cell.angle_gamma   90.00
#
_symmetry.space_group_name_H-M   'P 1'
#
loop_
_entity.id
_entity.type
_entity.pdbx_description
1 polymer ?
#
loop_
_entity_poly.entity_id
_entity_poly.type
_entity_poly.pdbx_seq_one_letter_code
_entity_poly.pdbx_strand_id
1 'polypeptide(L)'
;MGMTITQKILAAHAGLPEVKAGQLIEAGLDLVLGNDITSPVAINEMKKMKDQTVFDKDKIALVMDHFIPNKDIKSAENCKCCRDFANVHGITNYFDVGDMGIEHALLPEKGLVTAGDAVIGADSHTCTYGALGAFSTGVGSTDMAAGMVTGKAWFKVPSALKFVLTGKPSKWVSGKDVILHIIGMIGVDGALYKSMEFTGDGVKHLTMDDRLTICNMAIEAGGKNGIFPVDEMTIQYIKEHGDRPYTVYEADEDAVYDAVYTIDLAALKPTVAFPHLPENTKEMGTFEEVKIDQVVIGSCTNGRIQDIRQAAEILKGRKVAKNVRCIVIPATQSIYLQAMREGLLEIFIEAGAVVSTPTCGPCLGGYMGVLAAGERCVSTTNRNFVGRMGHVESEVYLAGPAVAAASAVTGRISAPWELGL
;
A
#
# COMPACT_ATOMS: atom_id res chain seq x y z
N MET A 1 13.12 5.66 -29.68
CA MET A 1 11.88 5.02 -29.15
C MET A 1 11.67 5.65 -27.78
N GLY A 2 10.54 6.31 -27.59
CA GLY A 2 10.29 7.05 -26.36
C GLY A 2 10.22 6.16 -25.13
N MET A 3 10.59 6.71 -23.97
CA MET A 3 10.62 6.04 -22.69
C MET A 3 9.41 6.37 -21.83
N THR A 4 8.92 5.39 -21.08
CA THR A 4 7.91 5.58 -20.02
C THR A 4 8.51 6.28 -18.80
N ILE A 5 7.68 6.74 -17.84
CA ILE A 5 8.17 7.38 -16.61
C ILE A 5 9.16 6.45 -15.89
N THR A 6 8.78 5.19 -15.68
CA THR A 6 9.64 4.18 -15.02
C THR A 6 10.97 3.97 -15.74
N GLN A 7 10.97 3.93 -17.08
CA GLN A 7 12.20 3.77 -17.85
C GLN A 7 13.14 4.96 -17.69
N LYS A 8 12.60 6.19 -17.67
CA LYS A 8 13.41 7.41 -17.45
C LYS A 8 14.07 7.43 -16.07
N ILE A 9 13.31 7.07 -15.02
CA ILE A 9 13.87 6.97 -13.66
C ILE A 9 15.01 5.94 -13.63
N LEU A 10 14.77 4.75 -14.17
CA LEU A 10 15.78 3.68 -14.20
C LEU A 10 16.99 4.04 -15.04
N ALA A 11 16.82 4.71 -16.18
CA ALA A 11 17.93 5.20 -17.00
C ALA A 11 18.83 6.17 -16.23
N ALA A 12 18.22 7.16 -15.54
CA ALA A 12 18.94 8.12 -14.73
C ALA A 12 19.74 7.46 -13.60
N HIS A 13 19.14 6.50 -12.89
CA HIS A 13 19.81 5.79 -11.80
C HIS A 13 20.86 4.77 -12.26
N ALA A 14 20.79 4.34 -13.52
CA ALA A 14 21.83 3.52 -14.15
C ALA A 14 22.94 4.36 -14.81
N GLY A 15 22.81 5.70 -14.83
CA GLY A 15 23.74 6.58 -15.53
C GLY A 15 23.72 6.40 -17.05
N LEU A 16 22.59 5.97 -17.62
CA LEU A 16 22.38 5.70 -19.03
C LEU A 16 21.51 6.79 -19.68
N PRO A 17 21.76 7.17 -20.93
CA PRO A 17 20.93 8.13 -21.63
C PRO A 17 19.52 7.58 -21.98
N GLU A 18 19.44 6.27 -22.18
CA GLU A 18 18.19 5.54 -22.47
C GLU A 18 18.26 4.10 -21.99
N VAL A 19 17.11 3.50 -21.72
CA VAL A 19 16.95 2.07 -21.46
C VAL A 19 15.76 1.52 -22.23
N LYS A 20 15.74 0.19 -22.44
CA LYS A 20 14.66 -0.51 -23.16
C LYS A 20 14.07 -1.61 -22.30
N ALA A 21 12.78 -1.89 -22.48
CA ALA A 21 12.14 -3.03 -21.85
C ALA A 21 12.93 -4.32 -22.09
N GLY A 22 13.14 -5.10 -21.03
CA GLY A 22 13.93 -6.33 -21.06
C GLY A 22 15.44 -6.16 -20.87
N GLN A 23 15.98 -4.93 -20.94
CA GLN A 23 17.39 -4.66 -20.69
C GLN A 23 17.74 -4.92 -19.22
N LEU A 24 18.88 -5.59 -18.97
CA LEU A 24 19.43 -5.72 -17.63
C LEU A 24 20.32 -4.52 -17.32
N ILE A 25 20.07 -3.88 -16.19
CA ILE A 25 20.81 -2.71 -15.71
C ILE A 25 21.17 -2.86 -14.24
N GLU A 26 22.21 -2.17 -13.80
CA GLU A 26 22.49 -1.90 -12.41
C GLU A 26 22.13 -0.43 -12.15
N ALA A 27 21.28 -0.18 -11.14
CA ALA A 27 20.82 1.17 -10.80
C ALA A 27 21.14 1.52 -9.35
N GLY A 28 21.52 2.77 -9.10
CA GLY A 28 21.69 3.32 -7.77
C GLY A 28 20.35 3.43 -7.04
N LEU A 29 20.40 3.38 -5.70
CA LEU A 29 19.23 3.41 -4.84
C LEU A 29 19.21 4.69 -3.99
N ASP A 30 18.03 5.29 -3.84
CA ASP A 30 17.81 6.43 -2.94
C ASP A 30 17.32 6.00 -1.57
N LEU A 31 16.64 4.85 -1.50
CA LEU A 31 16.18 4.28 -0.23
C LEU A 31 16.10 2.76 -0.30
N VAL A 32 16.52 2.11 0.79
CA VAL A 32 16.35 0.68 1.03
C VAL A 32 15.48 0.51 2.27
N LEU A 33 14.33 -0.17 2.13
CA LEU A 33 13.33 -0.34 3.18
C LEU A 33 13.27 -1.78 3.70
N GLY A 34 13.07 -1.94 5.01
CA GLY A 34 12.72 -3.21 5.61
C GLY A 34 11.92 -3.05 6.91
N ASN A 35 11.26 -4.13 7.31
CA ASN A 35 10.38 -4.18 8.48
C ASN A 35 10.81 -5.27 9.48
N ASP A 36 10.07 -5.42 10.58
CA ASP A 36 10.37 -6.38 11.66
C ASP A 36 10.24 -7.87 11.26
N ILE A 37 9.71 -8.17 10.06
CA ILE A 37 9.68 -9.54 9.51
C ILE A 37 10.90 -9.80 8.61
N THR A 38 11.17 -8.88 7.70
CA THR A 38 12.11 -9.11 6.58
C THR A 38 13.51 -8.61 6.89
N SER A 39 13.64 -7.54 7.68
CA SER A 39 14.96 -7.01 8.07
C SER A 39 15.83 -7.98 8.84
N PRO A 40 15.32 -8.78 9.83
CA PRO A 40 16.15 -9.79 10.49
C PRO A 40 16.74 -10.81 9.52
N VAL A 41 16.00 -11.20 8.47
CA VAL A 41 16.48 -12.10 7.42
C VAL A 41 17.58 -11.41 6.61
N ALA A 42 17.37 -10.19 6.15
CA ALA A 42 18.35 -9.40 5.41
C ALA A 42 19.63 -9.16 6.22
N ILE A 43 19.52 -8.81 7.49
CA ILE A 43 20.65 -8.65 8.42
C ILE A 43 21.47 -9.95 8.55
N ASN A 44 20.79 -11.10 8.63
CA ASN A 44 21.47 -12.39 8.67
C ASN A 44 22.16 -12.76 7.36
N GLU A 45 21.58 -12.37 6.19
CA GLU A 45 22.26 -12.53 4.91
C GLU A 45 23.48 -11.59 4.79
N MET A 46 23.36 -10.36 5.25
CA MET A 46 24.46 -9.39 5.27
C MET A 46 25.66 -9.88 6.09
N LYS A 47 25.43 -10.58 7.22
CA LYS A 47 26.52 -11.19 8.02
C LYS A 47 27.37 -12.23 7.27
N LYS A 48 26.86 -12.78 6.17
CA LYS A 48 27.57 -13.73 5.31
C LYS A 48 28.42 -13.04 4.24
N MET A 49 28.22 -11.73 4.04
CA MET A 49 28.95 -10.95 3.06
C MET A 49 30.35 -10.57 3.57
N LYS A 50 31.28 -10.34 2.64
CA LYS A 50 32.66 -9.92 2.98
C LYS A 50 32.68 -8.51 3.57
N ASP A 51 31.91 -7.60 3.00
CA ASP A 51 31.65 -6.26 3.52
C ASP A 51 30.31 -6.27 4.23
N GLN A 52 30.28 -5.77 5.45
CA GLN A 52 29.10 -5.71 6.31
C GLN A 52 28.75 -4.27 6.68
N THR A 53 29.41 -3.28 6.07
CA THR A 53 29.09 -1.87 6.25
C THR A 53 27.91 -1.47 5.36
N VAL A 54 27.07 -0.59 5.84
CA VAL A 54 25.98 -0.03 5.04
C VAL A 54 26.54 1.06 4.12
N PHE A 55 25.99 1.16 2.90
CA PHE A 55 26.45 2.16 1.93
C PHE A 55 26.17 3.59 2.36
N ASP A 56 25.02 3.81 2.98
CA ASP A 56 24.60 5.10 3.51
C ASP A 56 23.53 4.91 4.60
N LYS A 57 23.84 5.31 5.82
CA LYS A 57 22.95 5.18 6.98
C LYS A 57 21.66 6.01 6.88
N ASP A 58 21.69 7.08 6.09
CA ASP A 58 20.57 8.00 5.90
C ASP A 58 19.61 7.53 4.76
N LYS A 59 20.06 6.56 3.98
CA LYS A 59 19.29 5.93 2.88
C LYS A 59 18.78 4.52 3.19
N ILE A 60 18.73 4.16 4.45
CA ILE A 60 18.13 2.91 4.92
C ILE A 60 17.01 3.26 5.90
N ALA A 61 15.82 2.67 5.71
CA ALA A 61 14.71 2.80 6.63
C ALA A 61 14.34 1.43 7.20
N LEU A 62 14.26 1.34 8.52
CA LEU A 62 13.81 0.14 9.23
C LEU A 62 12.57 0.49 10.04
N VAL A 63 11.43 -0.10 9.68
CA VAL A 63 10.13 0.21 10.26
C VAL A 63 9.60 -1.01 11.00
N MET A 64 9.38 -0.86 12.29
CA MET A 64 8.75 -1.89 13.12
C MET A 64 7.25 -1.67 13.08
N ASP A 65 6.50 -2.43 12.28
CA ASP A 65 5.08 -2.18 12.02
C ASP A 65 4.19 -3.43 11.94
N HIS A 66 4.77 -4.63 11.78
CA HIS A 66 3.97 -5.82 11.59
C HIS A 66 3.50 -6.46 12.90
N PHE A 67 4.39 -6.54 13.90
CA PHE A 67 4.11 -7.23 15.17
C PHE A 67 4.29 -6.34 16.40
N ILE A 68 4.07 -5.04 16.24
CA ILE A 68 4.18 -4.08 17.33
C ILE A 68 2.81 -3.52 17.77
N PRO A 69 2.64 -3.21 19.08
CA PRO A 69 3.50 -3.66 20.18
C PRO A 69 3.70 -5.18 20.15
N ASN A 70 4.89 -5.65 20.49
CA ASN A 70 5.28 -7.04 20.23
C ASN A 70 4.27 -8.06 20.77
N LYS A 71 3.80 -8.95 19.92
CA LYS A 71 2.77 -9.97 20.24
C LYS A 71 3.31 -11.18 21.00
N ASP A 72 4.59 -11.48 20.84
CA ASP A 72 5.26 -12.63 21.44
C ASP A 72 6.79 -12.39 21.55
N ILE A 73 7.50 -13.33 22.20
CA ILE A 73 8.95 -13.26 22.43
C ILE A 73 9.71 -13.18 21.09
N LYS A 74 9.31 -13.97 20.09
CA LYS A 74 9.96 -14.00 18.78
C LYS A 74 9.85 -12.65 18.07
N SER A 75 8.70 -12.02 18.11
CA SER A 75 8.49 -10.68 17.58
C SER A 75 9.38 -9.65 18.29
N ALA A 76 9.49 -9.73 19.62
CA ALA A 76 10.37 -8.86 20.39
C ALA A 76 11.86 -9.05 20.04
N GLU A 77 12.28 -10.29 19.81
CA GLU A 77 13.66 -10.62 19.36
C GLU A 77 13.92 -10.05 17.95
N ASN A 78 12.96 -10.13 17.04
CA ASN A 78 13.06 -9.55 15.71
C ASN A 78 13.23 -8.03 15.77
N CYS A 79 12.36 -7.33 16.51
CA CYS A 79 12.48 -5.88 16.71
C CYS A 79 13.80 -5.49 17.37
N LYS A 80 14.26 -6.29 18.37
CA LYS A 80 15.57 -6.09 18.99
C LYS A 80 16.71 -6.25 17.98
N CYS A 81 16.66 -7.27 17.13
CA CYS A 81 17.65 -7.48 16.07
C CYS A 81 17.77 -6.24 15.15
N CYS A 82 16.63 -5.68 14.70
CA CYS A 82 16.61 -4.49 13.88
C CYS A 82 17.14 -3.26 14.61
N ARG A 83 16.78 -3.09 15.89
CA ARG A 83 17.24 -1.97 16.74
C ARG A 83 18.74 -2.04 16.97
N ASP A 84 19.27 -3.22 17.33
CA ASP A 84 20.70 -3.43 17.55
C ASP A 84 21.49 -3.14 16.25
N PHE A 85 21.00 -3.59 15.12
CA PHE A 85 21.58 -3.29 13.80
C PHE A 85 21.56 -1.78 13.50
N ALA A 86 20.43 -1.12 13.72
CA ALA A 86 20.31 0.34 13.52
C ALA A 86 21.31 1.10 14.39
N ASN A 87 21.47 0.71 15.65
CA ASN A 87 22.44 1.31 16.58
C ASN A 87 23.88 1.09 16.12
N VAL A 88 24.24 -0.14 15.70
CA VAL A 88 25.62 -0.46 15.27
C VAL A 88 26.01 0.30 14.03
N HIS A 89 25.09 0.45 13.07
CA HIS A 89 25.37 1.13 11.80
C HIS A 89 24.98 2.62 11.80
N GLY A 90 24.39 3.11 12.90
CA GLY A 90 23.96 4.51 13.03
C GLY A 90 22.81 4.86 12.08
N ILE A 91 21.93 3.90 11.75
CA ILE A 91 20.78 4.11 10.84
C ILE A 91 19.91 5.24 11.40
N THR A 92 19.71 6.27 10.59
CA THR A 92 18.95 7.47 10.99
C THR A 92 17.43 7.19 10.98
N ASN A 93 16.95 6.41 9.99
CA ASN A 93 15.53 6.19 9.78
C ASN A 93 15.11 4.83 10.41
N TYR A 94 15.12 4.78 11.73
CA TYR A 94 14.61 3.65 12.52
C TYR A 94 13.33 4.07 13.24
N PHE A 95 12.23 3.37 12.99
CA PHE A 95 10.90 3.68 13.53
C PHE A 95 10.34 2.51 14.33
N ASP A 96 9.96 2.77 15.59
CA ASP A 96 9.43 1.79 16.54
C ASP A 96 8.29 2.43 17.35
N VAL A 97 7.81 1.79 18.40
CA VAL A 97 6.80 2.33 19.32
C VAL A 97 7.18 3.74 19.79
N GLY A 98 6.26 4.68 19.62
CA GLY A 98 6.48 6.10 19.90
C GLY A 98 6.57 6.96 18.64
N ASP A 99 7.03 6.41 17.53
CA ASP A 99 7.00 7.05 16.21
C ASP A 99 6.58 6.01 15.16
N MET A 100 5.56 5.22 15.50
CA MET A 100 5.14 4.06 14.73
C MET A 100 4.18 4.42 13.61
N GLY A 101 4.23 3.61 12.56
CA GLY A 101 3.31 3.67 11.43
C GLY A 101 3.57 2.51 10.50
N ILE A 102 2.57 2.14 9.72
CA ILE A 102 2.73 1.13 8.68
C ILE A 102 3.64 1.71 7.60
N GLU A 103 4.72 1.01 7.27
CA GLU A 103 5.84 1.49 6.45
C GLU A 103 5.42 2.25 5.18
N HIS A 104 4.44 1.73 4.44
CA HIS A 104 4.00 2.35 3.18
C HIS A 104 3.07 3.57 3.35
N ALA A 105 2.67 3.89 4.56
CA ALA A 105 2.05 5.17 4.90
C ALA A 105 3.05 6.09 5.61
N LEU A 106 3.92 5.53 6.46
CA LEU A 106 4.86 6.28 7.27
C LEU A 106 5.96 6.95 6.43
N LEU A 107 6.59 6.23 5.49
CA LEU A 107 7.72 6.78 4.74
C LEU A 107 7.34 7.98 3.86
N PRO A 108 6.21 7.99 3.14
CA PRO A 108 5.71 9.19 2.47
C PRO A 108 5.43 10.34 3.45
N GLU A 109 4.80 10.06 4.61
CA GLU A 109 4.49 11.04 5.65
C GLU A 109 5.75 11.66 6.27
N LYS A 110 6.85 10.90 6.35
CA LYS A 110 8.15 11.39 6.83
C LYS A 110 9.01 12.06 5.75
N GLY A 111 8.52 12.21 4.53
CA GLY A 111 9.25 12.80 3.41
C GLY A 111 10.49 12.00 2.98
N LEU A 112 10.54 10.69 3.30
CA LEU A 112 11.68 9.84 2.98
C LEU A 112 11.70 9.36 1.54
N VAL A 113 10.58 9.50 0.84
CA VAL A 113 10.46 9.19 -0.59
C VAL A 113 9.91 10.41 -1.31
N THR A 114 10.48 10.73 -2.46
CA THR A 114 10.08 11.85 -3.30
C THR A 114 10.05 11.49 -4.78
N ALA A 115 9.59 12.41 -5.63
CA ALA A 115 9.50 12.16 -7.06
C ALA A 115 10.89 11.92 -7.69
N GLY A 116 10.95 10.90 -8.52
CA GLY A 116 12.16 10.50 -9.22
C GLY A 116 13.08 9.56 -8.45
N ASP A 117 12.80 9.25 -7.19
CA ASP A 117 13.58 8.29 -6.39
C ASP A 117 13.50 6.86 -6.99
N ALA A 118 14.56 6.08 -6.76
CA ALA A 118 14.60 4.63 -6.96
C ALA A 118 14.67 3.93 -5.60
N VAL A 119 13.59 3.21 -5.24
CA VAL A 119 13.40 2.61 -3.92
C VAL A 119 13.20 1.11 -4.03
N ILE A 120 13.90 0.34 -3.19
CA ILE A 120 13.60 -1.08 -2.96
C ILE A 120 13.21 -1.34 -1.52
N GLY A 121 12.35 -2.31 -1.31
CA GLY A 121 11.97 -2.76 0.03
C GLY A 121 11.77 -4.28 0.06
N ALA A 122 12.06 -4.89 1.18
CA ALA A 122 11.78 -6.32 1.36
C ALA A 122 10.31 -6.56 1.75
N ASP A 123 9.43 -5.73 1.23
CA ASP A 123 7.96 -5.89 1.27
C ASP A 123 7.38 -5.72 -0.13
N SER A 124 6.40 -6.55 -0.48
CA SER A 124 5.81 -6.53 -1.83
C SER A 124 5.06 -5.24 -2.15
N HIS A 125 4.51 -4.54 -1.14
CA HIS A 125 3.78 -3.29 -1.34
C HIS A 125 4.69 -2.04 -1.37
N THR A 126 6.01 -2.20 -1.43
CA THR A 126 6.96 -1.11 -1.70
C THR A 126 6.61 -0.33 -2.98
N CYS A 127 5.87 -0.93 -3.91
CA CYS A 127 5.33 -0.26 -5.11
C CYS A 127 4.43 0.96 -4.82
N THR A 128 4.00 1.17 -3.59
CA THR A 128 3.13 2.28 -3.15
C THR A 128 3.67 3.66 -3.54
N TYR A 129 4.97 3.86 -3.50
CA TYR A 129 5.59 5.19 -3.65
C TYR A 129 5.59 5.71 -5.09
N GLY A 130 5.20 4.90 -6.06
CA GLY A 130 4.92 5.38 -7.41
C GLY A 130 3.79 6.41 -7.49
N ALA A 131 2.96 6.51 -6.46
CA ALA A 131 1.99 7.60 -6.29
C ALA A 131 2.65 8.99 -6.19
N LEU A 132 3.91 9.04 -5.72
CA LEU A 132 4.74 10.25 -5.67
C LEU A 132 5.60 10.44 -6.92
N GLY A 133 5.49 9.57 -7.93
CA GLY A 133 6.34 9.59 -9.12
C GLY A 133 7.72 8.98 -8.90
N ALA A 134 7.88 8.08 -7.93
CA ALA A 134 9.10 7.30 -7.71
C ALA A 134 9.02 5.94 -8.40
N PHE A 135 10.15 5.38 -8.84
CA PHE A 135 10.23 3.96 -9.12
C PHE A 135 10.47 3.22 -7.82
N SER A 136 9.50 2.45 -7.39
CA SER A 136 9.59 1.71 -6.14
C SER A 136 9.06 0.30 -6.29
N THR A 137 9.76 -0.68 -5.71
CA THR A 137 9.42 -2.08 -5.93
C THR A 137 9.85 -2.99 -4.79
N GLY A 138 9.05 -4.05 -4.56
CA GLY A 138 9.39 -5.12 -3.63
C GLY A 138 10.49 -6.04 -4.18
N VAL A 139 11.39 -6.45 -3.28
CA VAL A 139 12.48 -7.40 -3.54
C VAL A 139 12.58 -8.45 -2.43
N GLY A 140 13.39 -9.47 -2.63
CA GLY A 140 13.70 -10.45 -1.58
C GLY A 140 14.65 -9.87 -0.52
N SER A 141 14.63 -10.47 0.68
CA SER A 141 15.52 -10.04 1.78
C SER A 141 17.01 -10.14 1.43
N THR A 142 17.40 -11.03 0.54
CA THR A 142 18.79 -11.13 0.04
C THR A 142 19.15 -9.93 -0.84
N ASP A 143 18.24 -9.51 -1.72
CA ASP A 143 18.45 -8.31 -2.55
C ASP A 143 18.44 -7.04 -1.69
N MET A 144 17.60 -6.99 -0.66
CA MET A 144 17.62 -5.91 0.34
C MET A 144 19.00 -5.84 1.03
N ALA A 145 19.53 -6.99 1.48
CA ALA A 145 20.86 -7.05 2.10
C ALA A 145 21.96 -6.53 1.17
N ALA A 146 21.95 -6.96 -0.11
CA ALA A 146 22.87 -6.46 -1.13
C ALA A 146 22.70 -4.95 -1.34
N GLY A 147 21.47 -4.46 -1.43
CA GLY A 147 21.16 -3.04 -1.54
C GLY A 147 21.66 -2.20 -0.36
N MET A 148 21.50 -2.69 0.88
CA MET A 148 22.04 -2.02 2.07
C MET A 148 23.57 -1.89 2.07
N VAL A 149 24.28 -2.85 1.48
CA VAL A 149 25.77 -2.81 1.39
C VAL A 149 26.25 -1.99 0.22
N THR A 150 25.62 -2.15 -0.95
CA THR A 150 26.15 -1.62 -2.22
C THR A 150 25.52 -0.29 -2.64
N GLY A 151 24.35 0.05 -2.14
CA GLY A 151 23.55 1.19 -2.62
C GLY A 151 23.01 0.99 -4.03
N LYS A 152 22.98 -0.25 -4.54
CA LYS A 152 22.61 -0.59 -5.91
C LYS A 152 21.76 -1.85 -5.97
N ALA A 153 20.99 -1.97 -7.04
CA ALA A 153 20.25 -3.19 -7.36
C ALA A 153 20.25 -3.47 -8.87
N TRP A 154 20.10 -4.75 -9.21
CA TRP A 154 19.93 -5.19 -10.59
C TRP A 154 18.44 -5.20 -10.95
N PHE A 155 18.14 -4.65 -12.11
CA PHE A 155 16.78 -4.66 -12.66
C PHE A 155 16.79 -5.15 -14.11
N LYS A 156 15.83 -5.99 -14.44
CA LYS A 156 15.37 -6.12 -15.80
C LYS A 156 14.36 -4.98 -16.02
N VAL A 157 14.64 -4.04 -16.89
CA VAL A 157 13.74 -2.91 -17.16
C VAL A 157 12.36 -3.43 -17.55
N PRO A 158 11.28 -3.06 -16.82
CA PRO A 158 9.94 -3.55 -17.13
C PRO A 158 9.41 -2.90 -18.41
N SER A 159 8.58 -3.63 -19.16
CA SER A 159 7.63 -3.02 -20.09
C SER A 159 6.48 -2.36 -19.30
N ALA A 160 5.57 -1.69 -19.96
CA ALA A 160 4.52 -0.94 -19.28
C ALA A 160 3.13 -1.18 -19.85
N LEU A 161 2.13 -1.10 -18.98
CA LEU A 161 0.72 -0.93 -19.30
C LEU A 161 0.32 0.50 -18.98
N LYS A 162 -0.52 1.10 -19.82
CA LYS A 162 -1.06 2.46 -19.63
C LYS A 162 -2.53 2.40 -19.30
N PHE A 163 -2.91 3.05 -18.20
CA PHE A 163 -4.29 3.20 -17.76
C PHE A 163 -4.70 4.66 -17.87
N VAL A 164 -5.55 4.98 -18.83
CA VAL A 164 -6.08 6.32 -19.05
C VAL A 164 -7.36 6.46 -18.26
N LEU A 165 -7.30 7.20 -17.16
CA LEU A 165 -8.43 7.46 -16.26
C LEU A 165 -9.16 8.70 -16.74
N THR A 166 -10.48 8.61 -16.92
CA THR A 166 -11.34 9.72 -17.37
C THR A 166 -12.50 9.94 -16.41
N GLY A 167 -13.11 11.11 -16.47
CA GLY A 167 -14.27 11.41 -15.64
C GLY A 167 -13.94 11.59 -14.15
N LYS A 168 -14.99 11.66 -13.32
CA LYS A 168 -14.89 11.87 -11.88
C LYS A 168 -15.60 10.74 -11.13
N PRO A 169 -14.97 10.11 -10.14
CA PRO A 169 -15.61 9.05 -9.35
C PRO A 169 -16.81 9.59 -8.58
N SER A 170 -17.80 8.72 -8.35
CA SER A 170 -18.94 9.03 -7.47
C SER A 170 -18.51 9.09 -6.01
N LYS A 171 -19.36 9.64 -5.13
CA LYS A 171 -19.05 9.89 -3.71
C LYS A 171 -18.44 8.69 -2.98
N TRP A 172 -18.90 7.48 -3.27
CA TRP A 172 -18.52 6.28 -2.53
C TRP A 172 -17.51 5.39 -3.28
N VAL A 173 -17.00 5.86 -4.41
CA VAL A 173 -15.93 5.20 -5.16
C VAL A 173 -14.60 5.84 -4.78
N SER A 174 -13.65 5.03 -4.34
CA SER A 174 -12.30 5.41 -3.92
C SER A 174 -11.24 4.79 -4.80
N GLY A 175 -9.98 5.12 -4.56
CA GLY A 175 -8.84 4.47 -5.22
C GLY A 175 -8.85 2.95 -5.07
N LYS A 176 -9.43 2.43 -3.96
CA LYS A 176 -9.61 0.98 -3.76
C LYS A 176 -10.52 0.37 -4.83
N ASP A 177 -11.62 1.02 -5.14
CA ASP A 177 -12.56 0.51 -6.15
C ASP A 177 -11.94 0.58 -7.55
N VAL A 178 -11.16 1.63 -7.83
CA VAL A 178 -10.42 1.76 -9.10
C VAL A 178 -9.45 0.61 -9.29
N ILE A 179 -8.61 0.32 -8.30
CA ILE A 179 -7.61 -0.74 -8.45
C ILE A 179 -8.23 -2.14 -8.43
N LEU A 180 -9.28 -2.38 -7.65
CA LEU A 180 -10.02 -3.64 -7.68
C LEU A 180 -10.68 -3.87 -9.03
N HIS A 181 -11.28 -2.83 -9.63
CA HIS A 181 -11.81 -2.90 -11.00
C HIS A 181 -10.72 -3.29 -12.00
N ILE A 182 -9.55 -2.65 -11.92
CA ILE A 182 -8.41 -2.95 -12.81
C ILE A 182 -7.94 -4.40 -12.63
N ILE A 183 -7.75 -4.86 -11.39
CA ILE A 183 -7.32 -6.25 -11.12
C ILE A 183 -8.37 -7.23 -11.62
N GLY A 184 -9.67 -6.95 -11.42
CA GLY A 184 -10.75 -7.78 -11.98
C GLY A 184 -10.76 -7.83 -13.51
N MET A 185 -10.33 -6.76 -14.17
CA MET A 185 -10.29 -6.67 -15.63
C MET A 185 -9.09 -7.39 -16.25
N ILE A 186 -7.90 -7.30 -15.64
CA ILE A 186 -6.67 -7.85 -16.23
C ILE A 186 -6.16 -9.13 -15.56
N GLY A 187 -6.71 -9.51 -14.39
CA GLY A 187 -6.28 -10.65 -13.60
C GLY A 187 -5.08 -10.35 -12.68
N VAL A 188 -4.78 -11.30 -11.77
CA VAL A 188 -3.66 -11.20 -10.81
C VAL A 188 -2.28 -11.29 -11.46
N ASP A 189 -2.20 -11.67 -12.72
CA ASP A 189 -0.95 -11.78 -13.52
C ASP A 189 -0.95 -10.88 -14.77
N GLY A 190 -2.00 -10.10 -15.01
CA GLY A 190 -2.14 -9.25 -16.21
C GLY A 190 -1.05 -8.20 -16.37
N ALA A 191 -0.46 -7.74 -15.26
CA ALA A 191 0.68 -6.82 -15.24
C ALA A 191 1.99 -7.50 -14.81
N LEU A 192 2.10 -8.84 -14.93
CA LEU A 192 3.26 -9.58 -14.43
C LEU A 192 4.58 -8.99 -14.94
N TYR A 193 5.39 -8.51 -13.96
CA TYR A 193 6.68 -7.85 -14.19
C TYR A 193 6.60 -6.58 -15.05
N LYS A 194 5.48 -5.91 -15.14
CA LYS A 194 5.28 -4.65 -15.89
C LYS A 194 5.15 -3.46 -14.97
N SER A 195 5.41 -2.27 -15.48
CA SER A 195 5.03 -1.00 -14.84
C SER A 195 3.57 -0.69 -15.21
N MET A 196 2.77 -0.29 -14.23
CA MET A 196 1.40 0.19 -14.44
C MET A 196 1.40 1.72 -14.36
N GLU A 197 1.31 2.40 -15.50
CA GLU A 197 1.33 3.86 -15.59
C GLU A 197 -0.10 4.40 -15.69
N PHE A 198 -0.49 5.24 -14.71
CA PHE A 198 -1.82 5.83 -14.61
C PHE A 198 -1.81 7.27 -15.10
N THR A 199 -2.68 7.64 -16.00
CA THR A 199 -2.71 8.95 -16.66
C THR A 199 -4.16 9.35 -17.00
N GLY A 200 -4.34 10.48 -17.68
CA GLY A 200 -5.65 10.96 -18.08
C GLY A 200 -6.20 12.07 -17.18
N ASP A 201 -7.27 12.71 -17.63
CA ASP A 201 -7.87 13.86 -16.96
C ASP A 201 -8.63 13.48 -15.67
N GLY A 202 -8.95 12.20 -15.49
CA GLY A 202 -9.55 11.66 -14.27
C GLY A 202 -8.59 11.67 -13.07
N VAL A 203 -7.26 11.64 -13.30
CA VAL A 203 -6.25 11.63 -12.24
C VAL A 203 -6.38 12.82 -11.29
N LYS A 204 -6.74 14.00 -11.77
CA LYS A 204 -6.95 15.20 -10.95
C LYS A 204 -8.09 15.09 -9.93
N HIS A 205 -8.97 14.10 -10.08
CA HIS A 205 -10.09 13.84 -9.16
C HIS A 205 -9.77 12.77 -8.11
N LEU A 206 -8.60 12.15 -8.19
CA LEU A 206 -8.10 11.20 -7.20
C LEU A 206 -7.23 11.95 -6.20
N THR A 207 -7.51 11.76 -4.90
CA THR A 207 -6.67 12.30 -3.83
C THR A 207 -5.32 11.60 -3.81
N MET A 208 -4.33 12.13 -3.05
CA MET A 208 -3.06 11.41 -2.85
C MET A 208 -3.29 10.06 -2.15
N ASP A 209 -4.24 9.98 -1.21
CA ASP A 209 -4.61 8.72 -0.54
C ASP A 209 -5.11 7.68 -1.55
N ASP A 210 -5.93 8.07 -2.53
CA ASP A 210 -6.39 7.20 -3.62
C ASP A 210 -5.23 6.72 -4.49
N ARG A 211 -4.32 7.62 -4.89
CA ARG A 211 -3.15 7.28 -5.72
C ARG A 211 -2.21 6.31 -4.99
N LEU A 212 -1.97 6.54 -3.70
CA LEU A 212 -1.18 5.65 -2.84
C LEU A 212 -1.82 4.26 -2.74
N THR A 213 -3.17 4.19 -2.62
CA THR A 213 -3.91 2.92 -2.61
C THR A 213 -3.78 2.18 -3.95
N ILE A 214 -3.92 2.89 -5.07
CA ILE A 214 -3.83 2.31 -6.42
C ILE A 214 -2.42 1.74 -6.64
N CYS A 215 -1.37 2.50 -6.34
CA CYS A 215 0.01 2.03 -6.49
C CYS A 215 0.34 0.90 -5.51
N ASN A 216 -0.17 0.94 -4.28
CA ASN A 216 0.01 -0.13 -3.29
C ASN A 216 -0.44 -1.48 -3.83
N MET A 217 -1.58 -1.53 -4.50
CA MET A 217 -2.16 -2.77 -5.02
C MET A 217 -1.73 -3.13 -6.47
N ALA A 218 -0.80 -2.41 -7.07
CA ALA A 218 -0.27 -2.77 -8.38
C ALA A 218 0.38 -4.17 -8.40
N ILE A 219 1.01 -4.56 -7.29
CA ILE A 219 1.58 -5.91 -7.14
C ILE A 219 0.51 -7.01 -7.16
N GLU A 220 -0.73 -6.72 -6.81
CA GLU A 220 -1.82 -7.70 -6.82
C GLU A 220 -2.30 -8.04 -8.26
N ALA A 221 -1.89 -7.25 -9.26
CA ALA A 221 -1.98 -7.58 -10.68
C ALA A 221 -0.65 -8.15 -11.25
N GLY A 222 0.33 -8.45 -10.39
CA GLY A 222 1.68 -8.89 -10.79
C GLY A 222 2.62 -7.75 -11.19
N GLY A 223 2.20 -6.49 -11.06
CA GLY A 223 2.97 -5.31 -11.45
C GLY A 223 4.26 -5.13 -10.67
N LYS A 224 5.33 -4.73 -11.35
CA LYS A 224 6.59 -4.38 -10.71
C LYS A 224 6.46 -3.09 -9.90
N ASN A 225 5.70 -2.14 -10.43
CA ASN A 225 5.29 -0.90 -9.75
C ASN A 225 4.00 -0.35 -10.40
N GLY A 226 3.26 0.47 -9.63
CA GLY A 226 2.32 1.44 -10.16
C GLY A 226 2.98 2.81 -10.15
N ILE A 227 2.66 3.70 -11.09
CA ILE A 227 3.23 5.03 -11.11
C ILE A 227 2.24 6.06 -11.67
N PHE A 228 2.18 7.22 -11.02
CA PHE A 228 1.46 8.40 -11.48
C PHE A 228 2.43 9.48 -11.98
N PRO A 229 2.06 10.28 -13.00
CA PRO A 229 2.78 11.50 -13.31
C PRO A 229 2.70 12.47 -12.13
N VAL A 230 3.76 13.24 -11.97
CA VAL A 230 3.86 14.24 -10.90
C VAL A 230 3.11 15.50 -11.31
N ASP A 231 2.04 15.81 -10.60
CA ASP A 231 1.23 17.02 -10.80
C ASP A 231 1.35 17.98 -9.59
N GLU A 232 0.59 19.06 -9.62
CA GLU A 232 0.58 20.07 -8.54
C GLU A 232 0.20 19.45 -7.18
N MET A 233 -0.73 18.51 -7.15
CA MET A 233 -1.14 17.82 -5.91
C MET A 233 0.02 16.99 -5.35
N THR A 234 0.73 16.27 -6.20
CA THR A 234 1.93 15.50 -5.80
C THR A 234 3.03 16.42 -5.28
N ILE A 235 3.30 17.53 -5.98
CA ILE A 235 4.31 18.52 -5.56
C ILE A 235 3.94 19.13 -4.21
N GLN A 236 2.66 19.48 -4.02
CA GLN A 236 2.19 20.00 -2.74
C GLN A 236 2.38 18.98 -1.62
N TYR A 237 1.99 17.72 -1.84
CA TYR A 237 2.18 16.65 -0.86
C TYR A 237 3.66 16.48 -0.47
N ILE A 238 4.57 16.45 -1.45
CA ILE A 238 6.02 16.35 -1.20
C ILE A 238 6.51 17.51 -0.32
N LYS A 239 6.13 18.75 -0.65
CA LYS A 239 6.53 19.95 0.10
C LYS A 239 5.95 20.03 1.52
N GLU A 240 4.78 19.47 1.75
CA GLU A 240 4.15 19.40 3.08
C GLU A 240 4.85 18.40 4.00
N HIS A 241 5.54 17.40 3.43
CA HIS A 241 6.16 16.31 4.19
C HIS A 241 7.69 16.34 4.23
N GLY A 242 8.32 17.22 3.45
CA GLY A 242 9.78 17.35 3.45
C GLY A 242 10.31 18.41 2.49
N ASP A 243 11.62 18.62 2.55
CA ASP A 243 12.35 19.59 1.74
C ASP A 243 13.41 18.94 0.82
N ARG A 244 13.37 17.59 0.71
CA ARG A 244 14.29 16.84 -0.17
C ARG A 244 14.14 17.30 -1.63
N PRO A 245 15.26 17.47 -2.35
CA PRO A 245 15.20 17.67 -3.80
C PRO A 245 14.46 16.54 -4.49
N TYR A 246 13.70 16.87 -5.52
CA TYR A 246 12.99 15.88 -6.34
C TYR A 246 13.18 16.16 -7.83
N THR A 247 13.04 15.12 -8.64
CA THR A 247 13.10 15.22 -10.10
C THR A 247 11.80 14.71 -10.71
N VAL A 248 11.19 15.52 -11.56
CA VAL A 248 9.97 15.13 -12.29
C VAL A 248 10.35 14.46 -13.60
N TYR A 249 9.89 13.24 -13.80
CA TYR A 249 10.00 12.52 -15.06
C TYR A 249 8.62 12.37 -15.70
N GLU A 250 8.54 12.68 -16.99
CA GLU A 250 7.32 12.50 -17.80
C GLU A 250 7.61 11.47 -18.88
N ALA A 251 6.60 10.68 -19.26
CA ALA A 251 6.72 9.78 -20.40
C ALA A 251 6.89 10.59 -21.70
N ASP A 252 7.68 10.05 -22.61
CA ASP A 252 7.78 10.64 -23.96
C ASP A 252 6.44 10.47 -24.71
N GLU A 253 6.15 11.36 -25.64
CA GLU A 253 4.91 11.27 -26.44
C GLU A 253 4.83 9.96 -27.24
N ASP A 254 5.98 9.46 -27.70
CA ASP A 254 6.13 8.19 -28.42
C ASP A 254 6.53 7.02 -27.52
N ALA A 255 6.32 7.12 -26.20
CA ALA A 255 6.56 6.03 -25.27
C ALA A 255 5.74 4.78 -25.63
N VAL A 256 6.37 3.61 -25.51
CA VAL A 256 5.75 2.35 -25.94
C VAL A 256 5.15 1.60 -24.73
N TYR A 257 3.89 1.20 -24.89
CA TYR A 257 3.15 0.40 -23.92
C TYR A 257 2.69 -0.92 -24.55
N ASP A 258 2.70 -2.00 -23.77
CA ASP A 258 2.22 -3.31 -24.23
C ASP A 258 0.70 -3.31 -24.46
N ALA A 259 -0.03 -2.52 -23.66
CA ALA A 259 -1.46 -2.27 -23.82
C ALA A 259 -1.84 -0.92 -23.21
N VAL A 260 -2.95 -0.35 -23.72
CA VAL A 260 -3.56 0.88 -23.22
C VAL A 260 -5.01 0.58 -22.88
N TYR A 261 -5.41 0.89 -21.64
CA TYR A 261 -6.77 0.71 -21.13
C TYR A 261 -7.36 2.08 -20.79
N THR A 262 -8.61 2.32 -21.16
CA THR A 262 -9.35 3.53 -20.77
C THR A 262 -10.40 3.16 -19.74
N ILE A 263 -10.43 3.88 -18.61
CA ILE A 263 -11.35 3.63 -17.50
C ILE A 263 -12.10 4.92 -17.20
N ASP A 264 -13.43 4.88 -17.35
CA ASP A 264 -14.30 5.96 -16.93
C ASP A 264 -14.62 5.85 -15.45
N LEU A 265 -14.00 6.71 -14.63
CA LEU A 265 -14.20 6.75 -13.18
C LEU A 265 -15.66 7.07 -12.81
N ALA A 266 -16.41 7.77 -13.68
CA ALA A 266 -17.82 8.10 -13.42
C ALA A 266 -18.75 6.88 -13.57
N ALA A 267 -18.33 5.88 -14.33
CA ALA A 267 -19.08 4.63 -14.51
C ALA A 267 -18.82 3.60 -13.41
N LEU A 268 -17.73 3.77 -12.65
CA LEU A 268 -17.37 2.81 -11.59
C LEU A 268 -18.37 2.83 -10.43
N LYS A 269 -18.57 1.65 -9.88
CA LYS A 269 -19.33 1.43 -8.64
C LYS A 269 -18.43 0.84 -7.57
N PRO A 270 -18.76 1.02 -6.28
CA PRO A 270 -18.08 0.30 -5.22
C PRO A 270 -17.99 -1.19 -5.53
N THR A 271 -16.80 -1.72 -5.37
CA THR A 271 -16.42 -3.06 -5.84
C THR A 271 -15.91 -3.90 -4.68
N VAL A 272 -16.26 -5.18 -4.68
CA VAL A 272 -15.80 -6.16 -3.69
C VAL A 272 -15.05 -7.29 -4.39
N ALA A 273 -13.83 -7.60 -3.94
CA ALA A 273 -13.11 -8.80 -4.37
C ALA A 273 -13.44 -9.96 -3.43
N PHE A 274 -14.02 -11.01 -4.01
CA PHE A 274 -14.41 -12.23 -3.32
C PHE A 274 -13.19 -13.14 -3.06
N PRO A 275 -13.24 -14.01 -2.04
CA PRO A 275 -12.20 -15.00 -1.79
C PRO A 275 -11.98 -15.93 -3.01
N HIS A 276 -10.78 -16.48 -3.26
CA HIS A 276 -9.53 -16.21 -2.52
C HIS A 276 -8.50 -15.54 -3.42
N LEU A 277 -8.95 -14.68 -4.36
CA LEU A 277 -8.08 -13.90 -5.25
C LEU A 277 -8.62 -12.47 -5.40
N PRO A 278 -7.75 -11.46 -5.46
CA PRO A 278 -8.18 -10.07 -5.65
C PRO A 278 -8.89 -9.80 -6.98
N GLU A 279 -8.73 -10.67 -7.98
CA GLU A 279 -9.41 -10.59 -9.29
C GLU A 279 -10.87 -11.03 -9.27
N ASN A 280 -11.32 -11.73 -8.23
CA ASN A 280 -12.71 -12.18 -8.11
C ASN A 280 -13.65 -11.02 -7.77
N THR A 281 -13.61 -9.97 -8.55
CA THR A 281 -14.33 -8.73 -8.30
C THR A 281 -15.78 -8.78 -8.73
N LYS A 282 -16.64 -8.15 -7.93
CA LYS A 282 -18.06 -7.92 -8.24
C LYS A 282 -18.47 -6.52 -7.82
N GLU A 283 -19.26 -5.86 -8.64
CA GLU A 283 -19.87 -4.58 -8.27
C GLU A 283 -20.94 -4.77 -7.19
N MET A 284 -21.06 -3.81 -6.29
CA MET A 284 -22.13 -3.80 -5.30
C MET A 284 -23.51 -3.86 -5.96
N GLY A 285 -24.37 -4.75 -5.43
CA GLY A 285 -25.72 -4.98 -5.95
C GLY A 285 -25.82 -6.05 -7.05
N THR A 286 -24.70 -6.72 -7.41
CA THR A 286 -24.71 -7.78 -8.46
C THR A 286 -24.58 -9.20 -7.91
N PHE A 287 -24.59 -9.38 -6.59
CA PHE A 287 -24.42 -10.68 -5.92
C PHE A 287 -25.41 -10.83 -4.76
N GLU A 288 -25.62 -12.08 -4.35
CA GLU A 288 -26.51 -12.43 -3.23
C GLU A 288 -25.94 -12.00 -1.89
N GLU A 289 -26.78 -11.96 -0.86
CA GLU A 289 -26.40 -11.58 0.51
C GLU A 289 -25.27 -12.44 1.06
N VAL A 290 -24.22 -11.80 1.55
CA VAL A 290 -23.10 -12.44 2.26
C VAL A 290 -23.04 -11.90 3.68
N LYS A 291 -23.35 -12.73 4.68
CA LYS A 291 -23.19 -12.42 6.11
C LYS A 291 -21.73 -12.45 6.50
N ILE A 292 -21.35 -11.58 7.44
CA ILE A 292 -19.96 -11.42 7.87
C ILE A 292 -19.85 -11.46 9.41
N ASP A 293 -18.64 -11.79 9.87
CA ASP A 293 -18.30 -11.90 11.30
C ASP A 293 -17.35 -10.78 11.75
N GLN A 294 -16.59 -10.21 10.79
CA GLN A 294 -15.59 -9.20 11.08
C GLN A 294 -15.50 -8.15 9.98
N VAL A 295 -15.11 -6.94 10.38
CA VAL A 295 -14.71 -5.87 9.48
C VAL A 295 -13.36 -5.32 9.95
N VAL A 296 -12.44 -5.11 9.01
CA VAL A 296 -11.16 -4.43 9.25
C VAL A 296 -11.06 -3.22 8.34
N ILE A 297 -10.94 -2.04 8.93
CA ILE A 297 -10.77 -0.76 8.22
C ILE A 297 -9.39 -0.22 8.57
N GLY A 298 -8.53 -0.05 7.56
CA GLY A 298 -7.19 0.42 7.78
C GLY A 298 -6.16 -0.21 6.87
N SER A 299 -4.97 -0.46 7.38
CA SER A 299 -3.77 -0.96 6.71
C SER A 299 -3.02 0.10 5.88
N CYS A 300 -1.90 -0.30 5.25
CA CYS A 300 -1.15 0.56 4.33
C CYS A 300 -1.97 0.99 3.10
N THR A 301 -3.02 0.24 2.77
CA THR A 301 -3.92 0.54 1.66
C THR A 301 -4.90 1.66 2.01
N ASN A 302 -5.69 1.49 3.07
CA ASN A 302 -6.83 2.35 3.41
C ASN A 302 -6.91 2.69 4.91
N GLY A 303 -5.79 3.07 5.51
CA GLY A 303 -5.72 3.58 6.88
C GLY A 303 -5.33 5.05 6.96
N ARG A 304 -5.35 5.77 5.84
CA ARG A 304 -5.06 7.21 5.78
C ARG A 304 -6.24 8.03 6.23
N ILE A 305 -6.01 9.32 6.43
CA ILE A 305 -7.03 10.16 7.10
C ILE A 305 -8.36 10.25 6.31
N GLN A 306 -8.31 10.23 4.97
CA GLN A 306 -9.53 10.26 4.16
C GLN A 306 -10.34 8.97 4.29
N ASP A 307 -9.66 7.82 4.36
CA ASP A 307 -10.30 6.52 4.60
C ASP A 307 -11.02 6.48 5.96
N ILE A 308 -10.33 6.98 6.99
CA ILE A 308 -10.86 7.06 8.37
C ILE A 308 -12.05 8.01 8.44
N ARG A 309 -11.99 9.17 7.77
CA ARG A 309 -13.12 10.12 7.68
C ARG A 309 -14.32 9.50 6.97
N GLN A 310 -14.11 8.83 5.84
CA GLN A 310 -15.17 8.18 5.07
C GLN A 310 -15.86 7.09 5.89
N ALA A 311 -15.10 6.26 6.60
CA ALA A 311 -15.66 5.23 7.48
C ALA A 311 -16.43 5.86 8.66
N ALA A 312 -15.90 6.92 9.27
CA ALA A 312 -16.56 7.62 10.37
C ALA A 312 -17.87 8.30 9.93
N GLU A 313 -17.93 8.88 8.73
CA GLU A 313 -19.16 9.45 8.17
C GLU A 313 -20.29 8.42 8.14
N ILE A 314 -19.98 7.19 7.77
CA ILE A 314 -20.98 6.11 7.70
C ILE A 314 -21.34 5.58 9.09
N LEU A 315 -20.38 5.45 10.00
CA LEU A 315 -20.61 4.91 11.34
C LEU A 315 -21.24 5.92 12.30
N LYS A 316 -21.16 7.22 12.01
CA LYS A 316 -21.69 8.29 12.89
C LYS A 316 -23.18 8.10 13.19
N GLY A 317 -23.50 8.00 14.48
CA GLY A 317 -24.86 7.80 14.96
C GLY A 317 -25.44 6.39 14.70
N ARG A 318 -24.62 5.45 14.24
CA ARG A 318 -25.01 4.06 13.98
C ARG A 318 -24.26 3.11 14.91
N LYS A 319 -24.69 1.87 14.96
CA LYS A 319 -24.01 0.80 15.74
C LYS A 319 -23.55 -0.30 14.82
N VAL A 320 -22.39 -0.85 15.12
CA VAL A 320 -21.90 -2.10 14.53
C VAL A 320 -22.88 -3.22 14.87
N ALA A 321 -23.17 -4.08 13.91
CA ALA A 321 -24.07 -5.22 14.11
C ALA A 321 -23.56 -6.13 15.23
N LYS A 322 -24.49 -6.64 16.06
CA LYS A 322 -24.17 -7.33 17.31
C LYS A 322 -23.18 -8.49 17.17
N ASN A 323 -23.18 -9.16 16.02
CA ASN A 323 -22.35 -10.34 15.78
C ASN A 323 -21.09 -10.01 14.94
N VAL A 324 -20.80 -8.73 14.72
CA VAL A 324 -19.65 -8.28 13.93
C VAL A 324 -18.59 -7.65 14.83
N ARG A 325 -17.36 -8.04 14.67
CA ARG A 325 -16.18 -7.35 15.22
C ARG A 325 -15.71 -6.31 14.20
N CYS A 326 -15.74 -5.04 14.55
CA CYS A 326 -15.20 -3.97 13.71
C CYS A 326 -13.91 -3.44 14.30
N ILE A 327 -12.82 -3.52 13.52
CA ILE A 327 -11.48 -3.08 13.92
C ILE A 327 -11.06 -1.95 12.99
N VAL A 328 -10.68 -0.80 13.56
CA VAL A 328 -10.19 0.37 12.83
C VAL A 328 -8.73 0.59 13.15
N ILE A 329 -7.89 0.75 12.13
CA ILE A 329 -6.44 0.87 12.26
C ILE A 329 -5.96 2.09 11.48
N PRO A 330 -5.78 3.25 12.12
CA PRO A 330 -5.09 4.39 11.50
C PRO A 330 -3.68 3.98 11.10
N ALA A 331 -3.23 4.39 9.90
CA ALA A 331 -2.00 3.86 9.33
C ALA A 331 -0.73 4.37 10.02
N THR A 332 -0.76 5.56 10.63
CA THR A 332 0.38 6.14 11.35
C THR A 332 -0.05 6.79 12.65
N GLN A 333 0.92 7.06 13.52
CA GLN A 333 0.64 7.76 14.78
C GLN A 333 0.16 9.20 14.56
N SER A 334 0.63 9.87 13.51
CA SER A 334 0.13 11.21 13.12
C SER A 334 -1.33 11.15 12.70
N ILE A 335 -1.70 10.19 11.86
CA ILE A 335 -3.09 9.98 11.45
C ILE A 335 -3.97 9.61 12.65
N TYR A 336 -3.46 8.75 13.54
CA TYR A 336 -4.18 8.41 14.78
C TYR A 336 -4.46 9.65 15.63
N LEU A 337 -3.45 10.51 15.83
CA LEU A 337 -3.58 11.77 16.57
C LEU A 337 -4.53 12.75 15.87
N GLN A 338 -4.45 12.84 14.53
CA GLN A 338 -5.36 13.68 13.75
C GLN A 338 -6.81 13.18 13.87
N ALA A 339 -7.05 11.89 13.70
CA ALA A 339 -8.37 11.28 13.86
C ALA A 339 -8.95 11.51 15.27
N MET A 340 -8.10 11.47 16.30
CA MET A 340 -8.49 11.82 17.67
C MET A 340 -8.91 13.29 17.79
N ARG A 341 -8.12 14.21 17.24
CA ARG A 341 -8.42 15.66 17.28
C ARG A 341 -9.67 16.04 16.50
N GLU A 342 -9.99 15.31 15.44
CA GLU A 342 -11.20 15.47 14.65
C GLU A 342 -12.43 14.78 15.28
N GLY A 343 -12.28 14.09 16.42
CA GLY A 343 -13.36 13.36 17.09
C GLY A 343 -13.78 12.07 16.39
N LEU A 344 -13.01 11.59 15.39
CA LEU A 344 -13.37 10.39 14.62
C LEU A 344 -13.28 9.12 15.48
N LEU A 345 -12.34 9.08 16.45
CA LEU A 345 -12.18 7.93 17.35
C LEU A 345 -13.40 7.77 18.26
N GLU A 346 -13.99 8.88 18.73
CA GLU A 346 -15.21 8.86 19.53
C GLU A 346 -16.36 8.22 18.73
N ILE A 347 -16.53 8.61 17.46
CA ILE A 347 -17.54 8.03 16.55
C ILE A 347 -17.37 6.50 16.45
N PHE A 348 -16.15 6.00 16.26
CA PHE A 348 -15.88 4.57 16.15
C PHE A 348 -16.18 3.82 17.45
N ILE A 349 -15.73 4.35 18.59
CA ILE A 349 -15.97 3.76 19.91
C ILE A 349 -17.46 3.76 20.24
N GLU A 350 -18.17 4.87 20.00
CA GLU A 350 -19.60 4.94 20.16
C GLU A 350 -20.36 3.96 19.25
N ALA A 351 -19.88 3.76 18.01
CA ALA A 351 -20.44 2.76 17.11
C ALA A 351 -20.23 1.31 17.61
N GLY A 352 -19.30 1.08 18.54
CA GLY A 352 -18.93 -0.24 19.04
C GLY A 352 -17.78 -0.88 18.28
N ALA A 353 -16.99 -0.10 17.57
CA ALA A 353 -15.75 -0.56 16.95
C ALA A 353 -14.57 -0.46 17.93
N VAL A 354 -13.52 -1.28 17.68
CA VAL A 354 -12.23 -1.19 18.36
C VAL A 354 -11.29 -0.35 17.51
N VAL A 355 -10.67 0.68 18.09
CA VAL A 355 -9.60 1.42 17.43
C VAL A 355 -8.26 0.93 17.94
N SER A 356 -7.42 0.49 17.03
CA SER A 356 -6.09 -0.04 17.33
C SER A 356 -5.00 1.01 17.13
N THR A 357 -3.84 0.75 17.73
CA THR A 357 -2.59 1.42 17.33
C THR A 357 -2.24 1.08 15.87
N PRO A 358 -1.46 1.94 15.17
CA PRO A 358 -0.97 1.63 13.84
C PRO A 358 -0.20 0.30 13.81
N THR A 359 -0.63 -0.64 12.99
CA THR A 359 0.04 -1.92 12.77
C THR A 359 -0.46 -2.59 11.50
N CYS A 360 0.42 -3.31 10.81
CA CYS A 360 0.07 -4.13 9.65
C CYS A 360 -0.55 -5.49 10.04
N GLY A 361 -0.48 -5.86 11.31
CA GLY A 361 -0.76 -7.19 11.86
C GLY A 361 -1.96 -7.96 11.35
N PRO A 362 -3.20 -7.44 11.31
CA PRO A 362 -4.35 -8.19 10.81
C PRO A 362 -4.24 -8.57 9.32
N CYS A 363 -3.60 -7.73 8.51
CA CYS A 363 -3.47 -7.93 7.06
C CYS A 363 -2.81 -9.27 6.69
N LEU A 364 -1.95 -9.80 7.54
CA LEU A 364 -1.23 -11.06 7.31
C LEU A 364 -1.61 -12.18 8.29
N GLY A 365 -2.64 -11.96 9.12
CA GLY A 365 -3.03 -12.93 10.15
C GLY A 365 -1.98 -13.17 11.22
N GLY A 366 -1.04 -12.25 11.39
CA GLY A 366 0.10 -12.42 12.27
C GLY A 366 -0.04 -11.77 13.65
N TYR A 367 -0.99 -10.86 13.79
CA TYR A 367 -1.25 -10.11 15.02
C TYR A 367 -2.77 -9.97 15.19
N MET A 368 -3.33 -9.23 16.04
CA MET A 368 -4.77 -9.12 16.37
C MET A 368 -5.76 -9.31 15.19
N GLY A 369 -7.05 -9.58 15.49
CA GLY A 369 -8.11 -9.70 14.49
C GLY A 369 -8.01 -10.95 13.60
N VAL A 370 -7.34 -11.99 14.08
CA VAL A 370 -7.20 -13.27 13.37
C VAL A 370 -8.55 -13.98 13.29
N LEU A 371 -8.85 -14.53 12.11
CA LEU A 371 -10.11 -15.20 11.81
C LEU A 371 -10.04 -16.69 12.18
N ALA A 372 -11.14 -17.21 12.74
CA ALA A 372 -11.36 -18.63 12.95
C ALA A 372 -11.86 -19.33 11.68
N ALA A 373 -11.97 -20.68 11.73
CA ALA A 373 -12.53 -21.47 10.64
C ALA A 373 -13.96 -21.02 10.30
N GLY A 374 -14.23 -20.79 9.01
CA GLY A 374 -15.54 -20.41 8.48
C GLY A 374 -15.95 -18.95 8.73
N GLU A 375 -15.14 -18.14 9.44
CA GLU A 375 -15.42 -16.72 9.62
C GLU A 375 -15.17 -15.92 8.34
N ARG A 376 -16.02 -14.90 8.13
CA ARG A 376 -16.01 -14.00 6.97
C ARG A 376 -15.68 -12.57 7.39
N CYS A 377 -14.71 -11.98 6.71
CA CYS A 377 -14.27 -10.61 6.99
C CYS A 377 -14.37 -9.72 5.74
N VAL A 378 -15.00 -8.56 5.86
CA VAL A 378 -14.80 -7.48 4.90
C VAL A 378 -13.61 -6.65 5.35
N SER A 379 -12.65 -6.45 4.45
CA SER A 379 -11.39 -5.80 4.79
C SER A 379 -10.96 -4.77 3.75
N THR A 380 -10.40 -3.66 4.21
CA THR A 380 -9.77 -2.68 3.34
C THR A 380 -8.28 -2.97 3.10
N THR A 381 -7.78 -4.11 3.57
CA THR A 381 -6.42 -4.61 3.27
C THR A 381 -6.26 -4.95 1.79
N ASN A 382 -5.10 -5.44 1.39
CA ASN A 382 -4.73 -5.60 -0.02
C ASN A 382 -4.82 -7.05 -0.54
N ARG A 383 -4.90 -8.07 0.32
CA ARG A 383 -4.87 -9.49 -0.06
C ARG A 383 -5.96 -10.30 0.62
N ASN A 384 -6.52 -11.27 -0.12
CA ASN A 384 -7.55 -12.17 0.37
C ASN A 384 -7.28 -13.64 0.04
N PHE A 385 -6.00 -14.02 -0.07
CA PHE A 385 -5.59 -15.40 -0.32
C PHE A 385 -6.04 -16.35 0.80
N VAL A 386 -6.08 -17.64 0.51
CA VAL A 386 -6.39 -18.67 1.49
C VAL A 386 -5.53 -18.53 2.74
N GLY A 387 -6.16 -18.45 3.92
CA GLY A 387 -5.48 -18.31 5.20
C GLY A 387 -4.83 -16.95 5.46
N ARG A 388 -5.06 -15.94 4.61
CA ARG A 388 -4.37 -14.65 4.70
C ARG A 388 -4.56 -13.93 6.03
N MET A 389 -5.75 -13.98 6.61
CA MET A 389 -6.07 -13.30 7.87
C MET A 389 -6.34 -14.27 9.04
N GLY A 390 -5.94 -15.53 8.92
CA GLY A 390 -6.15 -16.52 9.97
C GLY A 390 -6.30 -17.94 9.46
N HIS A 391 -7.39 -18.61 9.85
CA HIS A 391 -7.64 -20.00 9.48
C HIS A 391 -7.79 -20.17 7.95
N VAL A 392 -7.34 -21.29 7.41
CA VAL A 392 -7.39 -21.57 5.96
C VAL A 392 -8.82 -21.65 5.41
N GLU A 393 -9.80 -21.97 6.25
CA GLU A 393 -11.22 -21.98 5.90
C GLU A 393 -11.92 -20.64 6.13
N SER A 394 -11.19 -19.58 6.53
CA SER A 394 -11.74 -18.23 6.61
C SER A 394 -11.79 -17.56 5.25
N GLU A 395 -12.73 -16.63 5.09
CA GLU A 395 -12.97 -15.90 3.86
C GLU A 395 -12.74 -14.40 4.06
N VAL A 396 -11.90 -13.79 3.22
CA VAL A 396 -11.66 -12.33 3.23
C VAL A 396 -12.21 -11.73 1.95
N TYR A 397 -13.03 -10.69 2.10
CA TYR A 397 -13.62 -9.89 1.04
C TYR A 397 -12.97 -8.51 1.04
N LEU A 398 -12.28 -8.15 -0.04
CA LEU A 398 -11.63 -6.83 -0.14
C LEU A 398 -12.62 -5.79 -0.64
N ALA A 399 -12.69 -4.66 0.05
CA ALA A 399 -13.57 -3.56 -0.33
C ALA A 399 -13.00 -2.21 0.11
N GLY A 400 -13.54 -1.12 -0.42
CA GLY A 400 -13.25 0.24 0.02
C GLY A 400 -13.81 0.54 1.41
N PRO A 401 -13.32 1.62 2.08
CA PRO A 401 -13.74 1.99 3.44
C PRO A 401 -15.24 2.19 3.58
N ALA A 402 -15.90 2.72 2.54
CA ALA A 402 -17.35 2.97 2.55
C ALA A 402 -18.15 1.66 2.63
N VAL A 403 -17.81 0.67 1.81
CA VAL A 403 -18.45 -0.65 1.84
C VAL A 403 -18.13 -1.37 3.15
N ALA A 404 -16.89 -1.30 3.62
CA ALA A 404 -16.49 -1.92 4.88
C ALA A 404 -17.29 -1.35 6.07
N ALA A 405 -17.41 -0.02 6.17
CA ALA A 405 -18.16 0.62 7.23
C ALA A 405 -19.68 0.34 7.16
N ALA A 406 -20.27 0.35 5.95
CA ALA A 406 -21.67 -0.02 5.76
C ALA A 406 -21.93 -1.48 6.16
N SER A 407 -21.01 -2.38 5.80
CA SER A 407 -21.08 -3.80 6.15
C SER A 407 -20.98 -4.03 7.66
N ALA A 408 -20.18 -3.23 8.37
CA ALA A 408 -20.10 -3.30 9.83
C ALA A 408 -21.46 -3.00 10.48
N VAL A 409 -22.22 -2.04 9.95
CA VAL A 409 -23.54 -1.66 10.47
C VAL A 409 -24.59 -2.72 10.18
N THR A 410 -24.59 -3.32 8.99
CA THR A 410 -25.64 -4.25 8.56
C THR A 410 -25.40 -5.71 8.95
N GLY A 411 -24.14 -6.08 9.22
CA GLY A 411 -23.75 -7.48 9.47
C GLY A 411 -23.65 -8.34 8.21
N ARG A 412 -23.67 -7.70 7.04
CA ARG A 412 -23.51 -8.34 5.72
C ARG A 412 -22.77 -7.40 4.78
N ILE A 413 -22.27 -7.89 3.66
CA ILE A 413 -21.66 -7.00 2.66
C ILE A 413 -22.74 -6.05 2.15
N SER A 414 -22.53 -4.74 2.34
CA SER A 414 -23.50 -3.69 2.03
C SER A 414 -22.84 -2.43 1.52
N ALA A 415 -23.56 -1.73 0.67
CA ALA A 415 -23.17 -0.41 0.19
C ALA A 415 -23.80 0.72 1.03
N PRO A 416 -23.20 1.93 1.05
CA PRO A 416 -23.72 3.04 1.84
C PRO A 416 -25.17 3.44 1.52
N TRP A 417 -25.61 3.33 0.28
CA TRP A 417 -27.01 3.66 -0.11
C TRP A 417 -28.04 2.72 0.53
N GLU A 418 -27.66 1.53 0.98
CA GLU A 418 -28.52 0.62 1.73
C GLU A 418 -28.83 1.15 3.15
N LEU A 419 -28.03 2.11 3.62
CA LEU A 419 -28.21 2.84 4.87
C LEU A 419 -28.87 4.20 4.66
N GLY A 420 -29.32 4.52 3.43
CA GLY A 420 -29.94 5.80 3.07
C GLY A 420 -28.93 6.95 2.90
N LEU A 421 -27.66 6.64 2.59
CA LEU A 421 -26.57 7.61 2.41
C LEU A 421 -26.28 7.89 0.94
#